data_3e57b377bb2e88a8cabdacbbe8799d6f
#
_entry.id   3e57b377bb2e88a8cabdacbbe8799d6f
#
_cell.length_a   1.000
_cell.length_b   1.000
_cell.length_c   1.000
_cell.angle_alpha   90.00
_cell.angle_beta   90.00
_cell.angle_gamma   90.00
#
_symmetry.space_group_name_H-M   'P 1'
#
loop_
_entity.id
_entity.type
_entity.pdbx_description
1 polymer ?
#
loop_
_entity_poly.entity_id
_entity_poly.type
_entity_poly.pdbx_seq_one_letter_code
_entity_poly.pdbx_strand_id
1 'polypeptide(L)'
;MNKVKELYDNLANIDDLPAFPAIAFEIIRLTRDPNTTSRNLEEAIKKDPNLVTQILKFANSSLYGLSREVTSLNHAINLLGFVQVENIVMISVILSSVKKLPLHKNFNRDKFLEHSFGCGVTAKIIANILNFNFSSTEFSCGVIHDIGKVLLDLYAPECLDEILDNAYKKGLSFIDSEMELYDINHCQLGAKLLSIWGLPEEVVDVVENHHTPDKANNRLLASVVHVADLLTYSEGIGFGGNYAKFTLEEDIGWQIIIEEAKLKEEFDLAYFTFKLYEDIENAKQLYFEGS
;
A
#
# COMPACT_ATOMS: atom_id res chain seq x y z
N MET A 1 -30.61 -5.63 3.86
CA MET A 1 -29.88 -4.74 4.77
C MET A 1 -28.47 -4.61 4.23
N ASN A 2 -27.90 -3.43 4.08
CA ASN A 2 -26.56 -3.25 3.48
C ASN A 2 -25.48 -3.64 4.51
N LYS A 3 -25.02 -4.90 4.44
CA LYS A 3 -24.03 -5.45 5.38
C LYS A 3 -22.69 -4.67 5.34
N VAL A 4 -22.29 -4.18 4.18
CA VAL A 4 -21.03 -3.41 4.04
C VAL A 4 -21.14 -2.06 4.73
N LYS A 5 -22.31 -1.39 4.62
CA LYS A 5 -22.57 -0.16 5.35
C LYS A 5 -22.62 -0.39 6.86
N GLU A 6 -23.25 -1.47 7.28
CA GLU A 6 -23.32 -1.86 8.69
C GLU A 6 -21.92 -2.16 9.25
N LEU A 7 -21.07 -2.84 8.48
CA LEU A 7 -19.66 -3.05 8.79
C LEU A 7 -18.93 -1.71 8.94
N TYR A 8 -19.09 -0.81 7.95
CA TYR A 8 -18.48 0.50 7.99
C TYR A 8 -18.90 1.29 9.24
N ASP A 9 -20.20 1.38 9.50
CA ASP A 9 -20.73 2.19 10.60
C ASP A 9 -20.25 1.68 11.97
N ASN A 10 -20.12 0.36 12.15
CA ASN A 10 -19.77 -0.28 13.41
C ASN A 10 -18.31 -0.72 13.55
N LEU A 11 -17.44 -0.42 12.58
CA LEU A 11 -16.08 -0.94 12.54
C LEU A 11 -15.29 -0.74 13.84
N ALA A 12 -15.42 0.44 14.48
CA ALA A 12 -14.74 0.75 15.74
C ALA A 12 -15.24 -0.05 16.96
N ASN A 13 -16.40 -0.72 16.84
CA ASN A 13 -17.04 -1.47 17.92
C ASN A 13 -16.94 -2.98 17.73
N ILE A 14 -16.18 -3.45 16.75
CA ILE A 14 -15.98 -4.87 16.50
C ILE A 14 -14.96 -5.40 17.51
N ASP A 15 -15.38 -6.32 18.38
CA ASP A 15 -14.52 -6.89 19.44
C ASP A 15 -13.29 -7.62 18.89
N ASP A 16 -13.44 -8.31 17.75
CA ASP A 16 -12.37 -9.09 17.11
C ASP A 16 -11.64 -8.32 16.00
N LEU A 17 -11.74 -6.97 15.98
CA LEU A 17 -11.00 -6.16 15.01
C LEU A 17 -9.49 -6.40 15.20
N PRO A 18 -8.73 -6.70 14.13
CA PRO A 18 -7.30 -6.87 14.25
C PRO A 18 -6.64 -5.66 14.92
N ALA A 19 -6.02 -5.89 16.07
CA ALA A 19 -5.34 -4.82 16.80
C ALA A 19 -4.03 -4.44 16.13
N PHE A 20 -3.76 -3.15 16.01
CA PHE A 20 -2.43 -2.68 15.63
C PHE A 20 -1.46 -2.93 16.80
N PRO A 21 -0.33 -3.63 16.60
CA PRO A 21 0.55 -4.02 17.70
C PRO A 21 1.13 -2.84 18.46
N ALA A 22 1.14 -2.95 19.79
CA ALA A 22 1.62 -1.90 20.69
C ALA A 22 3.05 -1.45 20.39
N ILE A 23 3.91 -2.38 19.94
CA ILE A 23 5.31 -2.07 19.56
C ILE A 23 5.37 -1.13 18.35
N ALA A 24 4.47 -1.30 17.37
CA ALA A 24 4.42 -0.41 16.22
C ALA A 24 3.96 1.01 16.64
N PHE A 25 2.98 1.13 17.52
CA PHE A 25 2.59 2.43 18.11
C PHE A 25 3.76 3.10 18.84
N GLU A 26 4.51 2.35 19.63
CA GLU A 26 5.67 2.88 20.35
C GLU A 26 6.70 3.44 19.36
N ILE A 27 7.00 2.70 18.29
CA ILE A 27 7.97 3.10 17.28
C ILE A 27 7.47 4.33 16.51
N ILE A 28 6.22 4.33 16.01
CA ILE A 28 5.63 5.47 15.31
C ILE A 28 5.64 6.73 16.19
N ARG A 29 5.32 6.61 17.47
CA ARG A 29 5.41 7.74 18.40
C ARG A 29 6.83 8.25 18.55
N LEU A 30 7.82 7.35 18.64
CA LEU A 30 9.24 7.72 18.76
C LEU A 30 9.75 8.41 17.49
N THR A 31 9.37 7.95 16.30
CA THR A 31 9.83 8.55 15.04
C THR A 31 9.37 10.01 14.88
N ARG A 32 8.26 10.38 15.52
CA ARG A 32 7.66 11.72 15.45
C ARG A 32 8.05 12.65 16.61
N ASP A 33 8.70 12.13 17.65
CA ASP A 33 9.17 12.95 18.76
C ASP A 33 10.52 13.58 18.38
N PRO A 34 10.62 14.94 18.31
CA PRO A 34 11.87 15.62 17.95
C PRO A 34 13.03 15.37 18.93
N ASN A 35 12.75 14.87 20.13
CA ASN A 35 13.78 14.55 21.10
C ASN A 35 14.29 13.10 21.00
N THR A 36 13.71 12.29 20.11
CA THR A 36 14.12 10.89 19.92
C THR A 36 15.47 10.81 19.24
N THR A 37 16.35 9.97 19.79
CA THR A 37 17.64 9.63 19.18
C THR A 37 17.56 8.29 18.46
N SER A 38 18.48 8.04 17.52
CA SER A 38 18.60 6.73 16.85
C SER A 38 18.76 5.58 17.85
N ARG A 39 19.36 5.84 19.01
CA ARG A 39 19.51 4.85 20.08
C ARG A 39 18.18 4.51 20.75
N ASN A 40 17.34 5.50 21.03
CA ASN A 40 16.00 5.26 21.60
C ASN A 40 15.16 4.39 20.67
N LEU A 41 15.21 4.71 19.37
CA LEU A 41 14.49 3.96 18.34
C LEU A 41 15.03 2.53 18.20
N GLU A 42 16.36 2.37 18.20
CA GLU A 42 17.02 1.06 18.17
C GLU A 42 16.60 0.18 19.36
N GLU A 43 16.57 0.74 20.58
CA GLU A 43 16.16 0.02 21.80
C GLU A 43 14.69 -0.42 21.73
N ALA A 44 13.81 0.39 21.16
CA ALA A 44 12.42 0.03 20.95
C ALA A 44 12.28 -1.10 19.92
N ILE A 45 12.93 -0.98 18.78
CA ILE A 45 12.85 -1.96 17.68
C ILE A 45 13.41 -3.32 18.09
N LYS A 46 14.48 -3.35 18.88
CA LYS A 46 15.10 -4.60 19.40
C LYS A 46 14.18 -5.46 20.26
N LYS A 47 13.06 -4.91 20.75
CA LYS A 47 12.06 -5.70 21.49
C LYS A 47 11.34 -6.71 20.59
N ASP A 48 11.36 -6.50 19.26
CA ASP A 48 10.80 -7.44 18.27
C ASP A 48 11.88 -7.85 17.25
N PRO A 49 12.44 -9.08 17.36
CA PRO A 49 13.45 -9.58 16.43
C PRO A 49 12.98 -9.64 14.96
N ASN A 50 11.67 -9.78 14.72
CA ASN A 50 11.14 -9.78 13.36
C ASN A 50 11.27 -8.40 12.74
N LEU A 51 10.97 -7.33 13.48
CA LEU A 51 11.15 -5.96 13.00
C LEU A 51 12.62 -5.66 12.72
N VAL A 52 13.55 -6.12 13.58
CA VAL A 52 15.01 -5.99 13.32
C VAL A 52 15.35 -6.61 11.96
N THR A 53 14.92 -7.85 11.73
CA THR A 53 15.18 -8.58 10.49
C THR A 53 14.59 -7.87 9.29
N GLN A 54 13.34 -7.39 9.38
CA GLN A 54 12.68 -6.68 8.30
C GLN A 54 13.39 -5.37 7.97
N ILE A 55 13.75 -4.55 8.96
CA ILE A 55 14.45 -3.29 8.73
C ILE A 55 15.80 -3.53 8.05
N LEU A 56 16.56 -4.53 8.48
CA LEU A 56 17.82 -4.89 7.83
C LEU A 56 17.62 -5.41 6.40
N LYS A 57 16.60 -6.25 6.17
CA LYS A 57 16.24 -6.75 4.83
C LYS A 57 15.85 -5.60 3.90
N PHE A 58 15.01 -4.68 4.35
CA PHE A 58 14.63 -3.50 3.57
C PHE A 58 15.82 -2.58 3.30
N ALA A 59 16.65 -2.29 4.31
CA ALA A 59 17.85 -1.47 4.14
C ALA A 59 18.81 -2.04 3.09
N ASN A 60 18.92 -3.36 3.00
CA ASN A 60 19.78 -4.05 2.03
C ASN A 60 19.11 -4.33 0.67
N SER A 61 17.87 -3.94 0.50
CA SER A 61 17.17 -4.16 -0.76
C SER A 61 17.63 -3.18 -1.85
N SER A 62 17.46 -3.58 -3.11
CA SER A 62 17.74 -2.72 -4.28
C SER A 62 16.92 -1.43 -4.31
N LEU A 63 15.77 -1.41 -3.61
CA LEU A 63 14.91 -0.21 -3.48
C LEU A 63 15.64 0.99 -2.84
N TYR A 64 16.65 0.72 -2.00
CA TYR A 64 17.44 1.76 -1.33
C TYR A 64 18.82 1.95 -1.94
N GLY A 65 19.23 1.09 -2.87
CA GLY A 65 20.42 1.26 -3.71
C GLY A 65 21.74 1.40 -2.96
N LEU A 66 21.86 0.77 -1.79
CA LEU A 66 23.04 0.90 -0.95
C LEU A 66 24.22 0.12 -1.54
N SER A 67 25.39 0.75 -1.59
CA SER A 67 26.61 0.17 -2.17
C SER A 67 27.31 -0.85 -1.26
N ARG A 68 26.90 -0.96 0.02
CA ARG A 68 27.48 -1.86 1.00
C ARG A 68 26.40 -2.45 1.89
N GLU A 69 26.58 -3.70 2.29
CA GLU A 69 25.69 -4.39 3.21
C GLU A 69 25.60 -3.70 4.59
N VAL A 70 24.39 -3.52 5.07
CA VAL A 70 24.07 -2.97 6.37
C VAL A 70 23.81 -4.12 7.34
N THR A 71 24.70 -4.31 8.30
CA THR A 71 24.64 -5.43 9.26
C THR A 71 24.19 -5.02 10.65
N SER A 72 24.09 -3.73 10.95
CA SER A 72 23.66 -3.25 12.27
C SER A 72 22.39 -2.39 12.17
N LEU A 73 21.48 -2.59 13.14
CA LEU A 73 20.21 -1.84 13.20
C LEU A 73 20.45 -0.33 13.37
N ASN A 74 21.41 0.06 14.20
CA ASN A 74 21.74 1.48 14.39
C ASN A 74 22.22 2.13 13.08
N HIS A 75 23.06 1.42 12.31
CA HIS A 75 23.48 1.89 10.99
C HIS A 75 22.31 1.98 10.02
N ALA A 76 21.41 0.98 10.01
CA ALA A 76 20.19 1.01 9.21
C ALA A 76 19.32 2.23 9.53
N ILE A 77 19.07 2.49 10.82
CA ILE A 77 18.26 3.64 11.27
C ILE A 77 18.87 4.98 10.84
N ASN A 78 20.19 5.14 11.02
CA ASN A 78 20.86 6.40 10.64
C ASN A 78 20.91 6.62 9.13
N LEU A 79 20.95 5.54 8.36
CA LEU A 79 21.02 5.59 6.90
C LEU A 79 19.65 5.82 6.27
N LEU A 80 18.64 5.11 6.75
CA LEU A 80 17.26 5.21 6.27
C LEU A 80 16.55 6.48 6.76
N GLY A 81 16.88 6.90 7.98
CA GLY A 81 16.13 7.95 8.68
C GLY A 81 14.85 7.45 9.33
N PHE A 82 14.27 8.27 10.21
CA PHE A 82 13.14 7.89 11.05
C PHE A 82 11.85 7.61 10.25
N VAL A 83 11.57 8.43 9.25
CA VAL A 83 10.37 8.26 8.40
C VAL A 83 10.40 6.93 7.65
N GLN A 84 11.57 6.55 7.11
CA GLN A 84 11.70 5.25 6.42
C GLN A 84 11.53 4.09 7.39
N VAL A 85 12.10 4.19 8.59
CA VAL A 85 11.94 3.17 9.63
C VAL A 85 10.47 3.04 10.04
N GLU A 86 9.75 4.17 10.23
CA GLU A 86 8.31 4.18 10.48
C GLU A 86 7.55 3.42 9.40
N ASN A 87 7.80 3.74 8.14
CA ASN A 87 7.17 3.11 6.99
C ASN A 87 7.42 1.59 6.95
N ILE A 88 8.66 1.15 7.16
CA ILE A 88 9.01 -0.28 7.17
C ILE A 88 8.31 -1.00 8.32
N VAL A 89 8.26 -0.41 9.50
CA VAL A 89 7.59 -0.99 10.67
C VAL A 89 6.09 -1.13 10.42
N MET A 90 5.45 -0.09 9.91
CA MET A 90 4.03 -0.08 9.58
C MET A 90 3.68 -1.20 8.59
N ILE A 91 4.40 -1.30 7.49
CA ILE A 91 4.21 -2.34 6.47
C ILE A 91 4.42 -3.73 7.06
N SER A 92 5.53 -3.94 7.77
CA SER A 92 5.90 -5.24 8.34
C SER A 92 4.83 -5.77 9.29
N VAL A 93 4.26 -4.87 10.09
CA VAL A 93 3.21 -5.21 11.05
C VAL A 93 1.91 -5.54 10.32
N ILE A 94 1.48 -4.72 9.36
CA ILE A 94 0.24 -4.94 8.61
C ILE A 94 0.30 -6.25 7.83
N LEU A 95 1.38 -6.48 7.06
CA LEU A 95 1.54 -7.72 6.29
C LEU A 95 1.61 -8.95 7.18
N SER A 96 2.30 -8.87 8.34
CA SER A 96 2.37 -9.97 9.30
C SER A 96 1.02 -10.26 9.94
N SER A 97 0.19 -9.23 10.15
CA SER A 97 -1.17 -9.39 10.65
C SER A 97 -2.04 -10.09 9.61
N VAL A 98 -2.06 -9.61 8.37
CA VAL A 98 -2.83 -10.21 7.26
C VAL A 98 -2.47 -11.69 7.06
N LYS A 99 -1.18 -12.05 7.16
CA LYS A 99 -0.73 -13.45 7.05
C LYS A 99 -1.36 -14.38 8.10
N LYS A 100 -1.74 -13.87 9.27
CA LYS A 100 -2.27 -14.64 10.40
C LYS A 100 -3.80 -14.67 10.48
N LEU A 101 -4.48 -13.79 9.73
CA LEU A 101 -5.95 -13.70 9.78
C LEU A 101 -6.61 -14.97 9.23
N PRO A 102 -7.76 -15.38 9.79
CA PRO A 102 -8.54 -16.52 9.32
C PRO A 102 -9.37 -16.14 8.09
N LEU A 103 -8.71 -15.77 6.98
CA LEU A 103 -9.38 -15.35 5.76
C LEU A 103 -10.20 -16.49 5.13
N HIS A 104 -11.28 -16.12 4.46
CA HIS A 104 -12.17 -17.06 3.80
C HIS A 104 -11.43 -17.80 2.68
N LYS A 105 -11.85 -19.04 2.39
CA LYS A 105 -11.17 -19.91 1.41
C LYS A 105 -11.12 -19.34 -0.01
N ASN A 106 -12.07 -18.47 -0.36
CA ASN A 106 -12.13 -17.82 -1.68
C ASN A 106 -11.21 -16.60 -1.78
N PHE A 107 -10.73 -16.07 -0.64
CA PHE A 107 -9.75 -14.98 -0.61
C PHE A 107 -8.35 -15.52 -0.90
N ASN A 108 -7.82 -15.19 -2.06
CA ASN A 108 -6.45 -15.59 -2.41
C ASN A 108 -5.44 -14.66 -1.74
N ARG A 109 -5.05 -15.01 -0.50
CA ARG A 109 -4.11 -14.24 0.32
C ARG A 109 -2.80 -13.98 -0.38
N ASP A 110 -2.24 -14.98 -1.03
CA ASP A 110 -0.92 -14.86 -1.66
C ASP A 110 -0.96 -13.87 -2.82
N LYS A 111 -1.99 -13.92 -3.65
CA LYS A 111 -2.21 -12.93 -4.71
C LYS A 111 -2.50 -11.53 -4.17
N PHE A 112 -3.23 -11.43 -3.05
CA PHE A 112 -3.46 -10.15 -2.38
C PHE A 112 -2.14 -9.53 -1.90
N LEU A 113 -1.30 -10.32 -1.22
CA LEU A 113 -0.01 -9.87 -0.72
C LEU A 113 0.97 -9.55 -1.86
N GLU A 114 0.96 -10.36 -2.93
CA GLU A 114 1.74 -10.11 -4.14
C GLU A 114 1.35 -8.80 -4.81
N HIS A 115 0.05 -8.55 -4.98
CA HIS A 115 -0.49 -7.30 -5.51
C HIS A 115 -0.11 -6.10 -4.64
N SER A 116 -0.38 -6.17 -3.35
CA SER A 116 -0.07 -5.12 -2.37
C SER A 116 1.41 -4.73 -2.44
N PHE A 117 2.30 -5.71 -2.39
CA PHE A 117 3.73 -5.45 -2.48
C PHE A 117 4.14 -4.92 -3.87
N GLY A 118 3.60 -5.50 -4.94
CA GLY A 118 3.81 -5.05 -6.32
C GLY A 118 3.42 -3.59 -6.50
N CYS A 119 2.25 -3.18 -6.00
CA CYS A 119 1.80 -1.79 -6.04
C CYS A 119 2.77 -0.85 -5.28
N GLY A 120 3.23 -1.24 -4.10
CA GLY A 120 4.23 -0.46 -3.36
C GLY A 120 5.54 -0.28 -4.14
N VAL A 121 6.07 -1.36 -4.74
CA VAL A 121 7.28 -1.33 -5.57
C VAL A 121 7.07 -0.42 -6.78
N THR A 122 5.96 -0.58 -7.48
CA THR A 122 5.61 0.21 -8.67
C THR A 122 5.50 1.70 -8.32
N ALA A 123 4.84 2.04 -7.20
CA ALA A 123 4.75 3.42 -6.72
C ALA A 123 6.14 4.03 -6.44
N LYS A 124 7.02 3.25 -5.81
CA LYS A 124 8.42 3.66 -5.58
C LYS A 124 9.19 3.88 -6.86
N ILE A 125 9.04 3.01 -7.85
CA ILE A 125 9.70 3.12 -9.16
C ILE A 125 9.21 4.38 -9.89
N ILE A 126 7.89 4.62 -9.93
CA ILE A 126 7.30 5.83 -10.52
C ILE A 126 7.90 7.08 -9.88
N ALA A 127 7.90 7.14 -8.53
CA ALA A 127 8.46 8.27 -7.80
C ALA A 127 9.95 8.49 -8.13
N ASN A 128 10.75 7.44 -8.22
CA ASN A 128 12.17 7.52 -8.55
C ASN A 128 12.41 8.01 -9.98
N ILE A 129 11.70 7.45 -10.97
CA ILE A 129 11.84 7.83 -12.39
C ILE A 129 11.47 9.31 -12.58
N LEU A 130 10.41 9.77 -11.90
CA LEU A 130 9.92 11.15 -12.02
C LEU A 130 10.55 12.12 -11.00
N ASN A 131 11.52 11.64 -10.20
CA ASN A 131 12.23 12.41 -9.17
C ASN A 131 11.30 13.02 -8.11
N PHE A 132 10.21 12.35 -7.75
CA PHE A 132 9.38 12.73 -6.61
C PHE A 132 10.01 12.22 -5.31
N ASN A 133 9.89 13.03 -4.26
CA ASN A 133 10.39 12.67 -2.94
C ASN A 133 9.25 12.65 -1.91
N PHE A 134 8.73 11.46 -1.64
CA PHE A 134 7.71 11.21 -0.62
C PHE A 134 8.29 10.52 0.62
N SER A 135 9.60 10.46 0.75
CA SER A 135 10.25 9.74 1.85
C SER A 135 9.80 8.29 2.00
N SER A 136 9.56 7.60 0.89
CA SER A 136 9.01 6.23 0.77
C SER A 136 7.58 6.04 1.31
N THR A 137 6.83 7.11 1.56
CA THR A 137 5.40 7.02 1.90
C THR A 137 4.60 6.43 0.74
N GLU A 138 4.99 6.70 -0.51
CA GLU A 138 4.41 6.10 -1.72
C GLU A 138 4.46 4.57 -1.70
N PHE A 139 5.59 4.01 -1.27
CA PHE A 139 5.76 2.56 -1.13
C PHE A 139 4.80 2.00 -0.08
N SER A 140 4.73 2.64 1.09
CA SER A 140 3.87 2.21 2.19
C SER A 140 2.40 2.27 1.83
N CYS A 141 1.97 3.38 1.23
CA CYS A 141 0.60 3.55 0.78
C CYS A 141 0.24 2.50 -0.28
N GLY A 142 1.14 2.24 -1.25
CA GLY A 142 0.94 1.20 -2.24
C GLY A 142 0.81 -0.20 -1.64
N VAL A 143 1.57 -0.52 -0.58
CA VAL A 143 1.45 -1.83 0.09
C VAL A 143 0.12 -2.00 0.83
N ILE A 144 -0.46 -0.92 1.35
CA ILE A 144 -1.64 -1.01 2.25
C ILE A 144 -2.93 -0.48 1.65
N HIS A 145 -2.90 0.07 0.41
CA HIS A 145 -4.05 0.75 -0.20
C HIS A 145 -5.34 -0.08 -0.15
N ASP A 146 -5.20 -1.37 -0.35
CA ASP A 146 -6.30 -2.34 -0.48
C ASP A 146 -6.70 -3.04 0.84
N ILE A 147 -6.20 -2.61 2.00
CA ILE A 147 -6.45 -3.27 3.29
C ILE A 147 -7.95 -3.44 3.60
N GLY A 148 -8.80 -2.58 3.06
CA GLY A 148 -10.25 -2.68 3.21
C GLY A 148 -10.86 -3.95 2.60
N LYS A 149 -10.24 -4.54 1.57
CA LYS A 149 -10.67 -5.83 1.00
C LYS A 149 -10.51 -6.99 1.99
N VAL A 150 -9.52 -6.89 2.88
CA VAL A 150 -9.34 -7.85 3.99
C VAL A 150 -10.48 -7.75 4.98
N LEU A 151 -10.99 -6.53 5.27
CA LEU A 151 -12.15 -6.36 6.14
C LEU A 151 -13.44 -6.93 5.53
N LEU A 152 -13.62 -6.75 4.22
CA LEU A 152 -14.75 -7.37 3.50
C LEU A 152 -14.71 -8.89 3.63
N ASP A 153 -13.54 -9.50 3.43
CA ASP A 153 -13.40 -10.94 3.58
C ASP A 153 -13.66 -11.44 5.00
N LEU A 154 -13.16 -10.73 6.01
CA LEU A 154 -13.30 -11.14 7.40
C LEU A 154 -14.74 -11.02 7.93
N TYR A 155 -15.46 -9.96 7.56
CA TYR A 155 -16.71 -9.59 8.21
C TYR A 155 -17.94 -9.60 7.29
N ALA A 156 -17.72 -9.65 5.97
CA ALA A 156 -18.78 -9.69 4.97
C ALA A 156 -18.39 -10.54 3.74
N PRO A 157 -17.92 -11.79 3.92
CA PRO A 157 -17.37 -12.60 2.84
C PRO A 157 -18.36 -12.85 1.70
N GLU A 158 -19.67 -12.97 2.00
CA GLU A 158 -20.68 -13.12 0.96
C GLU A 158 -20.80 -11.85 0.10
N CYS A 159 -20.60 -10.66 0.70
CA CYS A 159 -20.61 -9.41 -0.05
C CYS A 159 -19.37 -9.30 -0.97
N LEU A 160 -18.20 -9.77 -0.50
CA LEU A 160 -17.00 -9.85 -1.34
C LEU A 160 -17.24 -10.77 -2.56
N ASP A 161 -17.84 -11.95 -2.35
CA ASP A 161 -18.17 -12.88 -3.45
C ASP A 161 -19.16 -12.22 -4.44
N GLU A 162 -20.17 -11.47 -3.95
CA GLU A 162 -21.12 -10.73 -4.79
C GLU A 162 -20.44 -9.63 -5.60
N ILE A 163 -19.50 -8.88 -5.00
CA ILE A 163 -18.72 -7.82 -5.68
C ILE A 163 -17.89 -8.43 -6.82
N LEU A 164 -17.16 -9.52 -6.54
CA LEU A 164 -16.33 -10.20 -7.53
C LEU A 164 -17.17 -10.75 -8.70
N ASP A 165 -18.31 -11.37 -8.40
CA ASP A 165 -19.22 -11.94 -9.39
C ASP A 165 -19.88 -10.84 -10.26
N ASN A 166 -20.31 -9.74 -9.66
CA ASN A 166 -20.88 -8.59 -10.36
C ASN A 166 -19.85 -7.91 -11.28
N ALA A 167 -18.63 -7.69 -10.77
CA ALA A 167 -17.52 -7.13 -11.55
C ALA A 167 -17.22 -7.99 -12.77
N TYR A 168 -17.12 -9.32 -12.58
CA TYR A 168 -16.91 -10.27 -13.68
C TYR A 168 -18.01 -10.24 -14.72
N LYS A 169 -19.28 -10.33 -14.29
CA LYS A 169 -20.44 -10.40 -15.19
C LYS A 169 -20.63 -9.14 -16.02
N LYS A 170 -20.29 -7.98 -15.47
CA LYS A 170 -20.52 -6.67 -16.10
C LYS A 170 -19.27 -6.04 -16.71
N GLY A 171 -18.09 -6.61 -16.49
CA GLY A 171 -16.81 -6.03 -16.93
C GLY A 171 -16.47 -4.74 -16.20
N LEU A 172 -16.82 -4.65 -14.90
CA LEU A 172 -16.56 -3.49 -14.05
C LEU A 172 -15.21 -3.58 -13.35
N SER A 173 -14.74 -2.45 -12.83
CA SER A 173 -13.71 -2.44 -11.80
C SER A 173 -14.28 -2.98 -10.47
N PHE A 174 -13.39 -3.35 -9.55
CA PHE A 174 -13.81 -3.80 -8.22
C PHE A 174 -14.58 -2.68 -7.49
N ILE A 175 -14.04 -1.46 -7.50
CA ILE A 175 -14.67 -0.30 -6.85
C ILE A 175 -16.02 0.07 -7.48
N ASP A 176 -16.16 0.01 -8.80
CA ASP A 176 -17.45 0.29 -9.45
C ASP A 176 -18.51 -0.74 -9.04
N SER A 177 -18.09 -2.00 -8.89
CA SER A 177 -18.98 -3.06 -8.41
C SER A 177 -19.40 -2.85 -6.95
N GLU A 178 -18.47 -2.43 -6.08
CA GLU A 178 -18.76 -2.07 -4.68
C GLU A 178 -19.79 -0.93 -4.62
N MET A 179 -19.54 0.15 -5.35
CA MET A 179 -20.41 1.32 -5.36
C MET A 179 -21.80 1.02 -5.93
N GLU A 180 -21.88 0.16 -6.94
CA GLU A 180 -23.17 -0.26 -7.48
C GLU A 180 -24.01 -1.09 -6.50
N LEU A 181 -23.35 -1.97 -5.74
CA LEU A 181 -24.05 -2.90 -4.84
C LEU A 181 -24.28 -2.33 -3.45
N TYR A 182 -23.33 -1.56 -2.92
CA TYR A 182 -23.28 -1.24 -1.49
C TYR A 182 -23.13 0.23 -1.15
N ASP A 183 -22.75 1.11 -2.09
CA ASP A 183 -22.52 2.54 -1.86
C ASP A 183 -21.44 2.83 -0.79
N ILE A 184 -20.62 1.83 -0.47
CA ILE A 184 -19.44 1.87 0.39
C ILE A 184 -18.38 0.98 -0.26
N ASN A 185 -17.14 1.45 -0.29
CA ASN A 185 -16.03 0.74 -0.94
C ASN A 185 -14.89 0.39 0.03
N HIS A 186 -13.97 -0.44 -0.46
CA HIS A 186 -12.79 -0.89 0.31
C HIS A 186 -11.87 0.27 0.72
N CYS A 187 -11.80 1.36 -0.04
CA CYS A 187 -10.97 2.53 0.30
C CYS A 187 -11.47 3.17 1.60
N GLN A 188 -12.79 3.37 1.71
CA GLN A 188 -13.43 3.92 2.90
C GLN A 188 -13.28 2.99 4.12
N LEU A 189 -13.44 1.68 3.92
CA LEU A 189 -13.22 0.68 4.97
C LEU A 189 -11.77 0.68 5.45
N GLY A 190 -10.82 0.68 4.51
CA GLY A 190 -9.39 0.71 4.80
C GLY A 190 -8.99 1.98 5.54
N ALA A 191 -9.38 3.16 5.05
CA ALA A 191 -9.10 4.44 5.68
C ALA A 191 -9.64 4.50 7.11
N LYS A 192 -10.88 4.02 7.34
CA LYS A 192 -11.48 3.96 8.67
C LYS A 192 -10.69 3.05 9.61
N LEU A 193 -10.24 1.88 9.15
CA LEU A 193 -9.38 0.98 9.92
C LEU A 193 -8.06 1.67 10.31
N LEU A 194 -7.39 2.29 9.33
CA LEU A 194 -6.11 2.96 9.56
C LEU A 194 -6.26 4.15 10.53
N SER A 195 -7.38 4.88 10.47
CA SER A 195 -7.71 5.93 11.45
C SER A 195 -7.91 5.36 12.86
N ILE A 196 -8.61 4.23 13.01
CA ILE A 196 -8.78 3.54 14.30
C ILE A 196 -7.41 3.11 14.84
N TRP A 197 -6.52 2.68 13.97
CA TRP A 197 -5.14 2.33 14.32
C TRP A 197 -4.23 3.54 14.57
N GLY A 198 -4.72 4.77 14.39
CA GLY A 198 -3.96 6.01 14.63
C GLY A 198 -2.79 6.22 13.68
N LEU A 199 -2.89 5.72 12.45
CA LEU A 199 -1.86 5.93 11.41
C LEU A 199 -1.86 7.40 10.92
N PRO A 200 -0.78 7.85 10.23
CA PRO A 200 -0.67 9.21 9.71
C PRO A 200 -1.87 9.59 8.86
N GLU A 201 -2.36 10.82 9.04
CA GLU A 201 -3.49 11.35 8.27
C GLU A 201 -3.21 11.32 6.76
N GLU A 202 -1.98 11.60 6.34
CA GLU A 202 -1.56 11.51 4.94
C GLU A 202 -1.73 10.09 4.37
N VAL A 203 -1.38 9.06 5.15
CA VAL A 203 -1.54 7.65 4.74
C VAL A 203 -3.01 7.27 4.65
N VAL A 204 -3.81 7.70 5.62
CA VAL A 204 -5.26 7.49 5.65
C VAL A 204 -5.93 8.13 4.43
N ASP A 205 -5.59 9.39 4.16
CA ASP A 205 -6.12 10.15 3.01
C ASP A 205 -5.79 9.49 1.67
N VAL A 206 -4.56 9.04 1.49
CA VAL A 206 -4.15 8.33 0.26
C VAL A 206 -4.91 7.01 0.10
N VAL A 207 -5.04 6.22 1.17
CA VAL A 207 -5.81 4.96 1.12
C VAL A 207 -7.28 5.22 0.82
N GLU A 208 -7.88 6.27 1.38
CA GLU A 208 -9.27 6.64 1.09
C GLU A 208 -9.48 7.05 -0.36
N ASN A 209 -8.52 7.76 -0.95
CA ASN A 209 -8.67 8.44 -2.24
C ASN A 209 -7.84 7.82 -3.37
N HIS A 210 -7.24 6.64 -3.19
CA HIS A 210 -6.38 6.08 -4.25
C HIS A 210 -7.09 5.76 -5.57
N HIS A 211 -8.43 5.63 -5.59
CA HIS A 211 -9.22 5.56 -6.83
C HIS A 211 -9.84 6.90 -7.25
N THR A 212 -9.73 7.93 -6.43
CA THR A 212 -10.19 9.30 -6.74
C THR A 212 -9.12 10.30 -6.32
N PRO A 213 -7.90 10.23 -6.92
CA PRO A 213 -6.73 10.98 -6.45
C PRO A 213 -6.90 12.50 -6.52
N ASP A 214 -7.82 12.99 -7.36
CA ASP A 214 -8.22 14.38 -7.44
C ASP A 214 -8.87 14.93 -6.16
N LYS A 215 -9.39 14.05 -5.29
CA LYS A 215 -10.02 14.41 -4.01
C LYS A 215 -9.06 14.35 -2.83
N ALA A 216 -7.89 13.73 -2.99
CA ALA A 216 -6.91 13.62 -1.93
C ALA A 216 -6.28 14.97 -1.57
N ASN A 217 -5.90 15.15 -0.29
CA ASN A 217 -5.14 16.32 0.15
C ASN A 217 -3.75 16.36 -0.51
N ASN A 218 -3.07 15.20 -0.58
CA ASN A 218 -1.85 15.02 -1.35
C ASN A 218 -2.18 14.31 -2.68
N ARG A 219 -2.71 15.09 -3.64
CA ARG A 219 -3.14 14.60 -4.96
C ARG A 219 -2.03 13.85 -5.69
N LEU A 220 -0.80 14.34 -5.63
CA LEU A 220 0.32 13.73 -6.34
C LEU A 220 0.65 12.35 -5.75
N LEU A 221 0.75 12.23 -4.44
CA LEU A 221 1.02 10.96 -3.78
C LEU A 221 -0.10 9.94 -4.05
N ALA A 222 -1.36 10.36 -3.92
CA ALA A 222 -2.51 9.51 -4.24
C ALA A 222 -2.52 9.07 -5.72
N SER A 223 -2.15 9.97 -6.64
CA SER A 223 -2.04 9.67 -8.08
C SER A 223 -0.94 8.65 -8.37
N VAL A 224 0.21 8.76 -7.70
CA VAL A 224 1.31 7.78 -7.84
C VAL A 224 0.85 6.39 -7.38
N VAL A 225 0.11 6.29 -6.28
CA VAL A 225 -0.43 5.02 -5.80
C VAL A 225 -1.52 4.49 -6.73
N HIS A 226 -2.42 5.35 -7.22
CA HIS A 226 -3.45 5.01 -8.19
C HIS A 226 -2.87 4.41 -9.48
N VAL A 227 -1.91 5.11 -10.09
CA VAL A 227 -1.26 4.65 -11.32
C VAL A 227 -0.46 3.37 -11.07
N ALA A 228 0.17 3.25 -9.89
CA ALA A 228 0.88 2.04 -9.50
C ALA A 228 -0.05 0.83 -9.39
N ASP A 229 -1.25 1.00 -8.85
CA ASP A 229 -2.27 -0.05 -8.79
C ASP A 229 -2.69 -0.50 -10.20
N LEU A 230 -3.05 0.44 -11.07
CA LEU A 230 -3.43 0.15 -12.46
C LEU A 230 -2.33 -0.60 -13.22
N LEU A 231 -1.08 -0.14 -13.12
CA LEU A 231 0.04 -0.75 -13.83
C LEU A 231 0.39 -2.13 -13.26
N THR A 232 0.30 -2.32 -11.94
CA THR A 232 0.49 -3.62 -11.30
C THR A 232 -0.55 -4.63 -11.78
N TYR A 233 -1.81 -4.21 -11.92
CA TYR A 233 -2.86 -5.03 -12.52
C TYR A 233 -2.58 -5.38 -13.98
N SER A 234 -2.10 -4.43 -14.78
CA SER A 234 -1.80 -4.65 -16.19
C SER A 234 -0.70 -5.69 -16.41
N GLU A 235 0.20 -5.86 -15.43
CA GLU A 235 1.23 -6.90 -15.39
C GLU A 235 0.70 -8.28 -14.94
N GLY A 236 -0.59 -8.42 -14.73
CA GLY A 236 -1.20 -9.67 -14.27
C GLY A 236 -0.99 -9.96 -12.79
N ILE A 237 -0.48 -9.01 -12.02
CA ILE A 237 -0.35 -9.08 -10.57
C ILE A 237 -1.62 -8.50 -9.97
N GLY A 238 -2.66 -9.32 -9.85
CA GLY A 238 -3.96 -8.87 -9.35
C GLY A 238 -4.59 -9.83 -8.37
N PHE A 239 -5.26 -9.28 -7.36
CA PHE A 239 -6.12 -10.04 -6.45
C PHE A 239 -7.35 -10.63 -7.18
N GLY A 240 -7.84 -9.95 -8.20
CA GLY A 240 -9.05 -10.24 -8.96
C GLY A 240 -10.10 -9.12 -8.83
N GLY A 241 -11.17 -9.24 -9.62
CA GLY A 241 -12.31 -8.29 -9.56
C GLY A 241 -12.12 -6.99 -10.33
N ASN A 242 -11.01 -6.79 -11.02
CA ASN A 242 -10.83 -5.62 -11.87
C ASN A 242 -10.86 -6.04 -13.34
N TYR A 243 -11.99 -5.81 -14.01
CA TYR A 243 -12.24 -6.17 -15.41
C TYR A 243 -12.45 -4.94 -16.31
N ALA A 244 -12.42 -3.74 -15.74
CA ALA A 244 -12.51 -2.50 -16.49
C ALA A 244 -11.25 -2.30 -17.34
N LYS A 245 -11.46 -1.80 -18.56
CA LYS A 245 -10.35 -1.35 -19.41
C LYS A 245 -10.00 0.08 -19.04
N PHE A 246 -8.72 0.39 -19.02
CA PHE A 246 -8.23 1.75 -18.83
C PHE A 246 -7.23 2.13 -19.93
N THR A 247 -7.10 3.42 -20.16
CA THR A 247 -6.09 4.01 -21.04
C THR A 247 -5.30 4.99 -20.17
N LEU A 248 -4.00 4.77 -20.03
CA LEU A 248 -3.18 5.54 -19.10
C LEU A 248 -3.21 7.04 -19.39
N GLU A 249 -3.21 7.41 -20.66
CA GLU A 249 -3.25 8.81 -21.12
C GLU A 249 -4.55 9.54 -20.72
N GLU A 250 -5.65 8.81 -20.56
CA GLU A 250 -6.96 9.34 -20.17
C GLU A 250 -7.20 9.28 -18.66
N ASP A 251 -6.30 8.59 -17.93
CA ASP A 251 -6.42 8.37 -16.50
C ASP A 251 -6.18 9.66 -15.71
N ILE A 252 -7.05 9.93 -14.74
CA ILE A 252 -6.98 11.17 -13.92
C ILE A 252 -5.72 11.24 -13.08
N GLY A 253 -5.26 10.11 -12.52
CA GLY A 253 -4.02 10.06 -11.72
C GLY A 253 -2.80 10.33 -12.60
N TRP A 254 -2.77 9.76 -13.80
CA TRP A 254 -1.69 10.03 -14.75
C TRP A 254 -1.68 11.50 -15.20
N GLN A 255 -2.84 12.10 -15.46
CA GLN A 255 -2.93 13.53 -15.80
C GLN A 255 -2.40 14.43 -14.68
N ILE A 256 -2.73 14.12 -13.41
CA ILE A 256 -2.18 14.83 -12.24
C ILE A 256 -0.66 14.69 -12.18
N ILE A 257 -0.13 13.48 -12.41
CA ILE A 257 1.32 13.24 -12.44
C ILE A 257 2.00 14.09 -13.52
N ILE A 258 1.45 14.11 -14.74
CA ILE A 258 1.99 14.92 -15.85
C ILE A 258 2.03 16.41 -15.48
N GLU A 259 0.93 16.92 -14.92
CA GLU A 259 0.81 18.33 -14.51
C GLU A 259 1.86 18.69 -13.45
N GLU A 260 1.94 17.90 -12.36
CA GLU A 260 2.83 18.18 -11.22
C GLU A 260 4.31 17.94 -11.55
N ALA A 261 4.62 16.93 -12.34
CA ALA A 261 5.97 16.67 -12.82
C ALA A 261 6.40 17.67 -13.91
N LYS A 262 5.46 18.46 -14.43
CA LYS A 262 5.70 19.38 -15.57
C LYS A 262 6.33 18.65 -16.74
N LEU A 263 5.84 17.44 -17.02
CA LEU A 263 6.34 16.65 -18.13
C LEU A 263 6.08 17.38 -19.43
N LYS A 264 7.12 17.48 -20.28
CA LYS A 264 7.03 18.14 -21.58
C LYS A 264 6.25 17.26 -22.55
N GLU A 265 5.74 17.87 -23.63
CA GLU A 265 5.07 17.15 -24.73
C GLU A 265 5.95 16.05 -25.36
N GLU A 266 7.28 16.13 -25.19
CA GLU A 266 8.25 15.15 -25.67
C GLU A 266 8.48 13.99 -24.69
N PHE A 267 7.67 13.87 -23.61
CA PHE A 267 7.82 12.75 -22.68
C PHE A 267 7.49 11.42 -23.37
N ASP A 268 8.51 10.56 -23.43
CA ASP A 268 8.39 9.26 -24.07
C ASP A 268 7.69 8.26 -23.12
N LEU A 269 6.36 8.22 -23.21
CA LEU A 269 5.55 7.31 -22.42
C LEU A 269 5.88 5.84 -22.70
N ALA A 270 6.21 5.48 -23.95
CA ALA A 270 6.54 4.11 -24.29
C ALA A 270 7.87 3.68 -23.64
N TYR A 271 8.87 4.54 -23.65
CA TYR A 271 10.12 4.29 -22.92
C TYR A 271 9.91 4.23 -21.41
N PHE A 272 9.07 5.12 -20.85
CA PHE A 272 8.73 5.14 -19.43
C PHE A 272 8.09 3.83 -19.01
N THR A 273 7.03 3.38 -19.71
CA THR A 273 6.36 2.11 -19.40
C THR A 273 7.28 0.91 -19.57
N PHE A 274 8.09 0.87 -20.63
CA PHE A 274 9.08 -0.19 -20.83
C PHE A 274 10.07 -0.25 -19.65
N LYS A 275 10.60 0.90 -19.23
CA LYS A 275 11.55 0.97 -18.11
C LYS A 275 10.90 0.55 -16.79
N LEU A 276 9.65 0.98 -16.57
CA LEU A 276 8.87 0.60 -15.40
C LEU A 276 8.69 -0.92 -15.33
N TYR A 277 8.32 -1.56 -16.43
CA TYR A 277 8.17 -3.01 -16.48
C TYR A 277 9.47 -3.76 -16.22
N GLU A 278 10.59 -3.31 -16.79
CA GLU A 278 11.90 -3.88 -16.50
C GLU A 278 12.23 -3.82 -15.00
N ASP A 279 11.97 -2.69 -14.36
CA ASP A 279 12.26 -2.50 -12.94
C ASP A 279 11.29 -3.30 -12.04
N ILE A 280 10.02 -3.46 -12.42
CA ILE A 280 9.04 -4.33 -11.73
C ILE A 280 9.50 -5.79 -11.80
N GLU A 281 9.89 -6.29 -12.97
CA GLU A 281 10.37 -7.66 -13.12
C GLU A 281 11.63 -7.92 -12.29
N ASN A 282 12.58 -6.99 -12.28
CA ASN A 282 13.76 -7.07 -11.43
C ASN A 282 13.40 -7.11 -9.92
N ALA A 283 12.41 -6.32 -9.50
CA ALA A 283 11.94 -6.31 -8.12
C ALA A 283 11.23 -7.62 -7.74
N LYS A 284 10.40 -8.20 -8.64
CA LYS A 284 9.75 -9.50 -8.41
C LYS A 284 10.77 -10.59 -8.12
N GLN A 285 11.81 -10.72 -8.93
CA GLN A 285 12.86 -11.73 -8.73
C GLN A 285 13.53 -11.62 -7.36
N LEU A 286 13.76 -10.39 -6.87
CA LEU A 286 14.41 -10.15 -5.58
C LEU A 286 13.53 -10.44 -4.37
N TYR A 287 12.20 -10.24 -4.49
CA TYR A 287 11.29 -10.27 -3.34
C TYR A 287 10.43 -11.52 -3.26
N PHE A 288 10.09 -12.15 -4.39
CA PHE A 288 9.21 -13.32 -4.43
C PHE A 288 9.93 -14.63 -4.70
N GLU A 289 11.06 -14.64 -5.45
CA GLU A 289 11.85 -15.85 -5.73
C GLU A 289 12.93 -16.14 -4.67
N GLY A 290 13.19 -15.21 -3.77
CA GLY A 290 14.19 -15.34 -2.69
C GLY A 290 13.63 -15.77 -1.33
N SER A 291 12.36 -16.24 -1.25
CA SER A 291 11.71 -16.65 0.01
C SER A 291 11.43 -18.14 0.08
#